data_d2d95ac0b1aa1a2e76f089f6e4d915e2
#
_entry.id   d2d95ac0b1aa1a2e76f089f6e4d915e2
#
_cell.length_a   1.000
_cell.length_b   1.000
_cell.length_c   1.000
_cell.angle_alpha   90.00
_cell.angle_beta   90.00
_cell.angle_gamma   90.00
#
_symmetry.space_group_name_H-M   'P 1'
#
loop_
_entity.id
_entity.type
_entity.pdbx_description
1 polymer ?
#
loop_
_entity_poly.entity_id
_entity_poly.type
_entity_poly.pdbx_seq_one_letter_code
_entity_poly.pdbx_strand_id
1 'polypeptide(L)'
;MLTPILVSSIFILAVVVLCFAKPNAGRIFLGIFFLVMALGVNGSFTFGNPQAYMDYASGALIPFYRTITVNIISISPFLFGLLLMAFEITMGLLLLHKHKSVKIGLLGTMLFLAGMAPLDWVQLPWLGLIVAEIHLLKHDFDRSLWETIRPGSKKGLSNA
;
A
#
# COMPACT_ATOMS: atom_id res chain seq x y z
N MET A 1 -16.23 -5.45 -17.15
CA MET A 1 -14.84 -5.67 -16.75
C MET A 1 -13.87 -4.54 -17.14
N LEU A 2 -14.03 -3.86 -18.27
CA LEU A 2 -13.10 -2.79 -18.71
C LEU A 2 -13.13 -1.54 -17.82
N THR A 3 -14.30 -1.12 -17.32
CA THR A 3 -14.45 0.11 -16.54
C THR A 3 -13.60 0.15 -15.26
N PRO A 4 -13.60 -0.87 -14.37
CA PRO A 4 -12.78 -0.83 -13.16
C PRO A 4 -11.28 -0.86 -13.49
N ILE A 5 -10.85 -1.57 -14.54
CA ILE A 5 -9.44 -1.58 -14.98
C ILE A 5 -9.02 -0.18 -15.46
N LEU A 6 -9.86 0.49 -16.24
CA LEU A 6 -9.59 1.85 -16.72
C LEU A 6 -9.49 2.85 -15.56
N VAL A 7 -10.44 2.80 -14.62
CA VAL A 7 -10.45 3.71 -13.47
C VAL A 7 -9.20 3.49 -12.60
N SER A 8 -8.86 2.24 -12.30
CA SER A 8 -7.63 1.94 -11.53
C SER A 8 -6.38 2.36 -12.29
N SER A 9 -6.30 2.14 -13.61
CA SER A 9 -5.16 2.55 -14.42
C SER A 9 -4.96 4.07 -14.44
N ILE A 10 -6.04 4.85 -14.59
CA ILE A 10 -5.97 6.32 -14.54
C ILE A 10 -5.51 6.79 -13.15
N PHE A 11 -6.09 6.22 -12.10
CA PHE A 11 -5.70 6.54 -10.73
C PHE A 11 -4.20 6.26 -10.50
N ILE A 12 -3.73 5.07 -10.88
CA ILE A 12 -2.34 4.67 -10.72
C ILE A 12 -1.41 5.58 -11.51
N LEU A 13 -1.76 5.92 -12.76
CA LEU A 13 -0.98 6.85 -13.56
C LEU A 13 -0.84 8.21 -12.87
N ALA A 14 -1.92 8.74 -12.29
CA ALA A 14 -1.88 9.99 -11.54
C ALA A 14 -0.96 9.90 -10.33
N VAL A 15 -0.98 8.77 -9.59
CA VAL A 15 -0.10 8.55 -8.44
C VAL A 15 1.37 8.41 -8.89
N VAL A 16 1.63 7.70 -9.98
CA VAL A 16 2.96 7.58 -10.57
C VAL A 16 3.51 8.98 -10.93
N VAL A 17 2.73 9.78 -11.65
CA VAL A 17 3.11 11.16 -11.99
C VAL A 17 3.39 11.98 -10.73
N LEU A 18 2.55 11.88 -9.69
CA LEU A 18 2.78 12.56 -8.42
C LEU A 18 4.11 12.14 -7.78
N CYS A 19 4.42 10.85 -7.76
CA CYS A 19 5.66 10.32 -7.18
C CYS A 19 6.91 10.83 -7.92
N PHE A 20 6.84 10.95 -9.25
CA PHE A 20 7.95 11.48 -10.06
C PHE A 20 8.07 12.99 -9.94
N ALA A 21 6.96 13.73 -9.96
CA ALA A 21 6.96 15.20 -9.91
C ALA A 21 7.26 15.73 -8.50
N LYS A 22 6.76 15.07 -7.45
CA LYS A 22 6.88 15.50 -6.04
C LYS A 22 7.09 14.29 -5.12
N PRO A 23 8.31 13.72 -5.05
CA PRO A 23 8.58 12.47 -4.33
C PRO A 23 8.09 12.44 -2.88
N ASN A 24 8.28 13.54 -2.14
CA ASN A 24 7.81 13.61 -0.75
C ASN A 24 6.27 13.61 -0.63
N ALA A 25 5.57 14.27 -1.55
CA ALA A 25 4.10 14.22 -1.59
C ALA A 25 3.61 12.84 -2.03
N GLY A 26 4.27 12.23 -3.01
CA GLY A 26 3.95 10.88 -3.50
C GLY A 26 4.04 9.83 -2.39
N ARG A 27 5.15 9.79 -1.63
CA ARG A 27 5.27 8.85 -0.52
C ARG A 27 4.24 9.08 0.60
N ILE A 28 3.94 10.36 0.93
CA ILE A 28 2.92 10.69 1.93
C ILE A 28 1.55 10.21 1.44
N PHE A 29 1.22 10.46 0.17
CA PHE A 29 0.01 9.98 -0.44
C PHE A 29 -0.10 8.44 -0.35
N LEU A 30 0.94 7.71 -0.73
CA LEU A 30 0.98 6.25 -0.62
C LEU A 30 0.77 5.78 0.83
N GLY A 31 1.43 6.43 1.80
CA GLY A 31 1.25 6.09 3.22
C GLY A 31 -0.19 6.25 3.68
N ILE A 32 -0.83 7.37 3.35
CA ILE A 32 -2.24 7.62 3.67
C ILE A 32 -3.14 6.63 2.92
N PHE A 33 -2.85 6.36 1.66
CA PHE A 33 -3.60 5.41 0.84
C PHE A 33 -3.61 4.01 1.47
N PHE A 34 -2.46 3.49 1.90
CA PHE A 34 -2.39 2.19 2.58
C PHE A 34 -3.19 2.17 3.89
N LEU A 35 -3.17 3.26 4.67
CA LEU A 35 -4.00 3.36 5.89
C LEU A 35 -5.50 3.35 5.56
N VAL A 36 -5.91 4.07 4.50
CA VAL A 36 -7.31 4.09 4.04
C VAL A 36 -7.74 2.72 3.53
N MET A 37 -6.89 2.01 2.78
CA MET A 37 -7.16 0.66 2.30
C MET A 37 -7.29 -0.33 3.47
N ALA A 38 -6.38 -0.27 4.43
CA ALA A 38 -6.42 -1.13 5.62
C ALA A 38 -7.72 -0.95 6.41
N LEU A 39 -8.07 0.28 6.76
CA LEU A 39 -9.19 0.57 7.65
C LEU A 39 -10.53 0.58 6.90
N GLY A 40 -10.57 1.12 5.68
CA GLY A 40 -11.78 1.24 4.88
C GLY A 40 -12.14 -0.08 4.18
N VAL A 41 -11.30 -0.54 3.27
CA VAL A 41 -11.60 -1.70 2.42
C VAL A 41 -11.39 -3.00 3.19
N ASN A 42 -10.18 -3.25 3.68
CA ASN A 42 -9.87 -4.50 4.39
C ASN A 42 -10.57 -4.59 5.75
N GLY A 43 -10.79 -3.46 6.43
CA GLY A 43 -11.62 -3.40 7.63
C GLY A 43 -13.06 -3.84 7.36
N SER A 44 -13.66 -3.34 6.28
CA SER A 44 -15.02 -3.73 5.88
C SER A 44 -15.12 -5.23 5.56
N PHE A 45 -14.13 -5.78 4.86
CA PHE A 45 -14.10 -7.22 4.58
C PHE A 45 -13.87 -8.03 5.85
N THR A 46 -12.85 -7.69 6.65
CA THR A 46 -12.48 -8.45 7.85
C THR A 46 -13.63 -8.52 8.85
N PHE A 47 -14.31 -7.42 9.12
CA PHE A 47 -15.36 -7.37 10.15
C PHE A 47 -16.77 -7.56 9.59
N GLY A 48 -17.01 -7.26 8.30
CA GLY A 48 -18.32 -7.37 7.68
C GLY A 48 -18.53 -8.68 6.90
N ASN A 49 -17.54 -9.09 6.11
CA ASN A 49 -17.61 -10.29 5.27
C ASN A 49 -16.22 -10.91 5.05
N PRO A 50 -15.65 -11.64 6.03
CA PRO A 50 -14.34 -12.27 5.87
C PRO A 50 -14.25 -13.26 4.71
N GLN A 51 -15.39 -13.85 4.30
CA GLN A 51 -15.45 -14.77 3.19
C GLN A 51 -15.05 -14.13 1.85
N ALA A 52 -15.16 -12.81 1.72
CA ALA A 52 -14.72 -12.09 0.52
C ALA A 52 -13.23 -12.37 0.17
N TYR A 53 -12.37 -12.61 1.15
CA TYR A 53 -10.98 -12.98 0.88
C TYR A 53 -10.86 -14.34 0.17
N MET A 54 -11.73 -15.29 0.49
CA MET A 54 -11.80 -16.60 -0.18
C MET A 54 -12.29 -16.44 -1.61
N ASP A 55 -13.27 -15.56 -1.85
CA ASP A 55 -13.82 -15.29 -3.18
C ASP A 55 -12.71 -14.70 -4.08
N TYR A 56 -11.93 -13.73 -3.58
CA TYR A 56 -10.77 -13.20 -4.31
C TYR A 56 -9.71 -14.28 -4.56
N ALA A 57 -9.34 -15.07 -3.57
CA ALA A 57 -8.33 -16.12 -3.72
C ALA A 57 -8.75 -17.19 -4.74
N SER A 58 -10.04 -17.60 -4.76
CA SER A 58 -10.56 -18.58 -5.70
C SER A 58 -10.63 -18.05 -7.14
N GLY A 59 -10.69 -16.73 -7.32
CA GLY A 59 -10.59 -16.04 -8.61
C GLY A 59 -9.20 -15.90 -9.20
N ALA A 60 -8.13 -16.26 -8.45
CA ALA A 60 -6.76 -16.02 -8.85
C ALA A 60 -6.42 -16.58 -10.24
N LEU A 61 -5.68 -15.77 -11.01
CA LEU A 61 -5.39 -15.98 -12.44
C LEU A 61 -4.49 -17.20 -12.69
N ILE A 62 -3.58 -17.49 -11.74
CA ILE A 62 -2.59 -18.56 -11.85
C ILE A 62 -3.06 -19.74 -10.97
N PRO A 63 -3.30 -20.96 -11.55
CA PRO A 63 -3.84 -22.09 -10.78
C PRO A 63 -3.00 -22.47 -9.55
N PHE A 64 -1.67 -22.48 -9.67
CA PHE A 64 -0.77 -22.76 -8.55
C PHE A 64 -0.90 -21.71 -7.45
N TYR A 65 -0.96 -20.44 -7.80
CA TYR A 65 -1.13 -19.33 -6.86
C TYR A 65 -2.50 -19.42 -6.16
N ARG A 66 -3.56 -19.75 -6.91
CA ARG A 66 -4.90 -19.99 -6.37
C ARG A 66 -4.88 -21.07 -5.29
N THR A 67 -4.26 -22.22 -5.57
CA THR A 67 -4.18 -23.31 -4.60
C THR A 67 -3.51 -22.87 -3.30
N ILE A 68 -2.38 -22.16 -3.40
CA ILE A 68 -1.65 -21.68 -2.21
C ILE A 68 -2.49 -20.67 -1.42
N THR A 69 -3.03 -19.66 -2.09
CA THR A 69 -3.78 -18.59 -1.41
C THR A 69 -5.07 -19.10 -0.79
N VAL A 70 -5.81 -19.98 -1.48
CA VAL A 70 -7.03 -20.62 -0.93
C VAL A 70 -6.67 -21.43 0.31
N ASN A 71 -5.62 -22.26 0.29
CA ASN A 71 -5.22 -23.06 1.42
C ASN A 71 -4.81 -22.21 2.63
N ILE A 72 -4.11 -21.10 2.41
CA ILE A 72 -3.70 -20.20 3.50
C ILE A 72 -4.92 -19.49 4.10
N ILE A 73 -5.78 -18.91 3.26
CA ILE A 73 -6.92 -18.12 3.71
C ILE A 73 -8.00 -19.00 4.34
N SER A 74 -8.19 -20.24 3.86
CA SER A 74 -9.19 -21.18 4.39
C SER A 74 -8.96 -21.56 5.85
N ILE A 75 -7.74 -21.42 6.38
CA ILE A 75 -7.45 -21.68 7.80
C ILE A 75 -8.28 -20.73 8.68
N SER A 76 -8.31 -19.46 8.34
CA SER A 76 -9.17 -18.45 8.98
C SER A 76 -9.19 -17.17 8.15
N PRO A 77 -10.22 -16.94 7.33
CA PRO A 77 -10.34 -15.70 6.54
C PRO A 77 -10.32 -14.44 7.41
N PHE A 78 -10.91 -14.50 8.60
CA PHE A 78 -10.89 -13.40 9.57
C PHE A 78 -9.46 -13.07 10.04
N LEU A 79 -8.72 -14.10 10.47
CA LEU A 79 -7.33 -13.91 10.91
C LEU A 79 -6.44 -13.40 9.78
N PHE A 80 -6.63 -13.92 8.57
CA PHE A 80 -5.93 -13.43 7.38
C PHE A 80 -6.20 -11.94 7.18
N GLY A 81 -7.46 -11.50 7.26
CA GLY A 81 -7.83 -10.10 7.13
C GLY A 81 -7.19 -9.22 8.20
N LEU A 82 -7.15 -9.67 9.48
CA LEU A 82 -6.47 -8.93 10.56
C LEU A 82 -4.97 -8.78 10.31
N LEU A 83 -4.30 -9.84 9.84
CA LEU A 83 -2.87 -9.79 9.52
C LEU A 83 -2.60 -8.86 8.34
N LEU A 84 -3.48 -8.90 7.32
CA LEU A 84 -3.40 -8.01 6.16
C LEU A 84 -3.54 -6.55 6.58
N MET A 85 -4.55 -6.22 7.38
CA MET A 85 -4.75 -4.87 7.93
C MET A 85 -3.55 -4.41 8.75
N ALA A 86 -3.04 -5.26 9.65
CA ALA A 86 -1.87 -4.94 10.46
C ALA A 86 -0.63 -4.66 9.60
N PHE A 87 -0.43 -5.44 8.54
CA PHE A 87 0.64 -5.22 7.57
C PHE A 87 0.47 -3.88 6.86
N GLU A 88 -0.70 -3.59 6.28
CA GLU A 88 -0.95 -2.35 5.55
C GLU A 88 -0.82 -1.10 6.45
N ILE A 89 -1.33 -1.17 7.69
CA ILE A 89 -1.17 -0.09 8.68
C ILE A 89 0.32 0.14 8.95
N THR A 90 1.07 -0.93 9.18
CA THR A 90 2.51 -0.84 9.45
C THR A 90 3.24 -0.20 8.27
N MET A 91 2.99 -0.65 7.05
CA MET A 91 3.62 -0.09 5.84
C MET A 91 3.21 1.37 5.64
N GLY A 92 1.93 1.70 5.82
CA GLY A 92 1.43 3.08 5.75
C GLY A 92 2.15 4.01 6.74
N LEU A 93 2.28 3.59 8.00
CA LEU A 93 2.98 4.37 9.03
C LEU A 93 4.48 4.52 8.72
N LEU A 94 5.14 3.47 8.22
CA LEU A 94 6.54 3.53 7.81
C LEU A 94 6.76 4.53 6.67
N LEU A 95 5.86 4.58 5.69
CA LEU A 95 5.89 5.55 4.60
C LEU A 95 5.71 7.00 5.09
N LEU A 96 4.96 7.22 6.17
CA LEU A 96 4.74 8.54 6.77
C LEU A 96 5.89 8.97 7.71
N HIS A 97 6.79 8.07 8.04
CA HIS A 97 7.96 8.34 8.87
C HIS A 97 9.09 9.00 8.05
N LYS A 98 10.36 8.77 8.38
CA LYS A 98 11.54 9.35 7.71
C LYS A 98 12.69 8.34 7.61
N HIS A 99 13.70 8.67 6.81
CA HIS A 99 14.93 7.91 6.63
C HIS A 99 14.70 6.43 6.23
N LYS A 100 15.36 5.50 6.94
CA LYS A 100 15.30 4.05 6.64
C LYS A 100 13.89 3.47 6.73
N SER A 101 13.02 4.00 7.60
CA SER A 101 11.65 3.53 7.75
C SER A 101 10.86 3.63 6.45
N VAL A 102 11.03 4.74 5.71
CA VAL A 102 10.37 4.92 4.41
C VAL A 102 10.84 3.87 3.41
N LYS A 103 12.14 3.57 3.36
CA LYS A 103 12.70 2.55 2.45
C LYS A 103 12.15 1.15 2.76
N ILE A 104 12.01 0.81 4.06
CA ILE A 104 11.38 -0.44 4.48
C ILE A 104 9.89 -0.47 4.09
N GLY A 105 9.17 0.63 4.31
CA GLY A 105 7.78 0.77 3.87
C GLY A 105 7.61 0.55 2.37
N LEU A 106 8.44 1.22 1.54
CA LEU A 106 8.42 1.06 0.08
C LEU A 106 8.69 -0.39 -0.36
N LEU A 107 9.69 -1.05 0.24
CA LEU A 107 9.98 -2.45 -0.09
C LEU A 107 8.84 -3.38 0.31
N GLY A 108 8.21 -3.15 1.47
CA GLY A 108 7.07 -3.91 1.93
C GLY A 108 5.85 -3.74 1.02
N THR A 109 5.54 -2.49 0.62
CA THR A 109 4.43 -2.21 -0.30
C THR A 109 4.67 -2.77 -1.68
N MET A 110 5.89 -2.71 -2.22
CA MET A 110 6.24 -3.35 -3.49
C MET A 110 6.02 -4.86 -3.45
N LEU A 111 6.47 -5.53 -2.38
CA LEU A 111 6.25 -6.97 -2.20
C LEU A 111 4.76 -7.31 -2.12
N PHE A 112 4.00 -6.49 -1.40
CA PHE A 112 2.54 -6.63 -1.29
C PHE A 112 1.85 -6.50 -2.66
N LEU A 113 2.16 -5.45 -3.42
CA LEU A 113 1.58 -5.22 -4.75
C LEU A 113 1.92 -6.36 -5.72
N ALA A 114 3.16 -6.85 -5.68
CA ALA A 114 3.56 -8.01 -6.48
C ALA A 114 2.79 -9.28 -6.07
N GLY A 115 2.54 -9.48 -4.78
CA GLY A 115 1.75 -10.59 -4.26
C GLY A 115 0.25 -10.48 -4.60
N MET A 116 -0.30 -9.27 -4.66
CA MET A 116 -1.71 -9.06 -5.00
C MET A 116 -2.01 -9.20 -6.50
N ALA A 117 -1.03 -8.91 -7.36
CA ALA A 117 -1.23 -8.87 -8.81
C ALA A 117 -1.84 -10.16 -9.42
N PRO A 118 -1.46 -11.39 -8.98
CA PRO A 118 -2.02 -12.60 -9.56
C PRO A 118 -3.45 -12.93 -9.11
N LEU A 119 -4.04 -12.16 -8.19
CA LEU A 119 -5.38 -12.46 -7.66
C LEU A 119 -6.50 -12.10 -8.64
N ASP A 120 -6.37 -11.01 -9.41
CA ASP A 120 -7.41 -10.58 -10.36
C ASP A 120 -6.82 -9.66 -11.44
N TRP A 121 -7.47 -9.64 -12.62
CA TRP A 121 -7.16 -8.72 -13.71
C TRP A 121 -7.18 -7.25 -13.29
N VAL A 122 -8.07 -6.87 -12.36
CA VAL A 122 -8.18 -5.51 -11.83
C VAL A 122 -6.97 -5.13 -10.98
N GLN A 123 -6.23 -6.12 -10.46
CA GLN A 123 -5.03 -5.90 -9.67
C GLN A 123 -3.76 -5.67 -10.52
N LEU A 124 -3.74 -6.12 -11.76
CA LEU A 124 -2.55 -6.00 -12.61
C LEU A 124 -2.06 -4.56 -12.82
N PRO A 125 -2.93 -3.55 -13.04
CA PRO A 125 -2.49 -2.17 -13.16
C PRO A 125 -1.71 -1.66 -11.94
N TRP A 126 -1.98 -2.19 -10.73
CA TRP A 126 -1.31 -1.77 -9.49
C TRP A 126 0.18 -2.05 -9.49
N LEU A 127 0.67 -2.96 -10.33
CA LEU A 127 2.11 -3.15 -10.58
C LEU A 127 2.78 -1.87 -11.09
N GLY A 128 2.03 -0.96 -11.69
CA GLY A 128 2.54 0.36 -12.10
C GLY A 128 3.04 1.20 -10.92
N LEU A 129 2.49 1.01 -9.72
CA LEU A 129 2.99 1.69 -8.52
C LEU A 129 4.40 1.23 -8.12
N ILE A 130 4.77 -0.01 -8.41
CA ILE A 130 6.13 -0.53 -8.15
C ILE A 130 7.18 0.35 -8.86
N VAL A 131 6.88 0.80 -10.08
CA VAL A 131 7.77 1.71 -10.82
C VAL A 131 7.95 3.04 -10.07
N ALA A 132 6.86 3.59 -9.54
CA ALA A 132 6.91 4.80 -8.73
C ALA A 132 7.68 4.58 -7.42
N GLU A 133 7.48 3.46 -6.75
CA GLU A 133 8.14 3.11 -5.50
C GLU A 133 9.65 2.88 -5.69
N ILE A 134 10.07 2.25 -6.80
CA ILE A 134 11.48 2.15 -7.20
C ILE A 134 12.11 3.53 -7.39
N HIS A 135 11.36 4.48 -8.01
CA HIS A 135 11.82 5.85 -8.12
C HIS A 135 11.97 6.50 -6.73
N LEU A 136 10.99 6.33 -5.84
CA LEU A 136 11.03 6.87 -4.48
C LEU A 136 12.17 6.29 -3.65
N LEU A 137 12.57 5.03 -3.85
CA LEU A 137 13.70 4.41 -3.13
C LEU A 137 15.04 5.13 -3.36
N LYS A 138 15.19 5.86 -4.49
CA LYS A 138 16.39 6.63 -4.82
C LYS A 138 16.47 7.96 -4.06
N HIS A 139 15.38 8.36 -3.39
CA HIS A 139 15.31 9.62 -2.64
C HIS A 139 15.54 9.39 -1.15
N ASP A 140 16.14 10.38 -0.50
CA ASP A 140 16.24 10.43 0.95
C ASP A 140 15.14 11.34 1.51
N PHE A 141 14.47 10.87 2.55
CA PHE A 141 13.33 11.55 3.15
C PHE A 141 13.67 11.93 4.58
N ASP A 142 14.13 13.16 4.77
CA ASP A 142 14.63 13.66 6.06
C ASP A 142 13.53 14.17 6.99
N ARG A 143 12.31 14.34 6.47
CA ARG A 143 11.16 14.85 7.23
C ARG A 143 10.03 13.83 7.25
N SER A 144 9.47 13.61 8.45
CA SER A 144 8.21 12.85 8.59
C SER A 144 7.01 13.68 8.12
N LEU A 145 5.82 13.04 8.01
CA LEU A 145 4.57 13.76 7.74
C LEU A 145 4.37 14.91 8.74
N TRP A 146 4.60 14.66 10.04
CA TRP A 146 4.43 15.65 11.12
C TRP A 146 5.34 16.86 10.95
N GLU A 147 6.60 16.63 10.62
CA GLU A 147 7.59 17.70 10.40
C GLU A 147 7.34 18.46 9.10
N THR A 148 6.63 17.85 8.15
CA THR A 148 6.24 18.50 6.90
C THR A 148 5.03 19.44 7.11
N ILE A 149 4.07 19.03 7.95
CA ILE A 149 2.86 19.82 8.26
C ILE A 149 3.18 20.96 9.25
N ARG A 150 4.17 20.78 10.15
CA ARG A 150 4.54 21.76 11.16
C ARG A 150 5.99 22.24 10.98
N PRO A 151 6.31 23.05 9.97
CA PRO A 151 7.68 23.47 9.67
C PRO A 151 8.32 24.41 10.72
N GLY A 152 7.63 24.75 11.81
CA GLY A 152 8.05 25.78 12.77
C GLY A 152 8.58 25.32 14.12
N SER A 153 8.58 24.03 14.45
CA SER A 153 8.83 23.57 15.84
C SER A 153 10.30 23.46 16.29
N LYS A 154 11.29 23.71 15.43
CA LYS A 154 12.73 23.58 15.78
C LYS A 154 13.55 24.86 15.84
N LYS A 155 12.94 26.06 15.90
CA LYS A 155 13.67 27.33 15.99
C LYS A 155 13.84 27.91 17.42
N GLY A 156 13.67 27.09 18.47
CA GLY A 156 13.63 27.59 19.86
C GLY A 156 14.68 27.09 20.83
N LEU A 157 15.69 26.29 20.45
CA LEU A 157 16.61 25.66 21.42
C LEU A 157 18.10 25.77 21.08
N SER A 158 18.50 26.84 20.40
CA SER A 158 19.93 27.05 20.11
C SER A 158 20.36 28.47 20.43
N ASN A 159 19.96 29.05 21.55
CA ASN A 159 20.61 30.24 22.13
C ASN A 159 20.18 30.30 23.61
N ALA A 160 20.83 29.50 24.45
CA ALA A 160 20.97 29.72 25.88
C ALA A 160 22.23 29.04 26.34
#